data_4925b8601040ff6548f174d1ecf8edbb
#
_entry.id   4925b8601040ff6548f174d1ecf8edbb
#
_cell.length_a   1.000
_cell.length_b   1.000
_cell.length_c   1.000
_cell.angle_alpha   90.00
_cell.angle_beta   90.00
_cell.angle_gamma   90.00
#
_symmetry.space_group_name_H-M   'P 1'
#
loop_
_entity.id
_entity.type
_entity.pdbx_description
1 polymer ?
#
loop_
_entity_poly.entity_id
_entity_poly.type
_entity_poly.pdbx_seq_one_letter_code
_entity_poly.pdbx_strand_id
1 'polypeptide(L)'
;QTYSVAMVQGNIPQSLRWVPEQDQPTMDKYLHLTEPLWNSDLIIWPEAAVPKLEPLAQPYLARVNERAFNENTALITGIVNFNWETQEAWNNLIVLGKRTPTATLPDYQYFHNNRFAKHHLLPVGEFVPFEDWLRPLAPLFDLPMSSFARGAYQQANLEANGIHLAPAICFEIAFPRQVAANLYANTDMIITVSNDAWFGRSHGPAQHLEIARMRALEFGRPVLRATNNGISAFIDAKGQITARLPQFEAGSLTAPVTATEGLTPYRQLGDLPMGILLTLLLIVSITSKKHRRLFS
;
A
#
# COMPACT_ATOMS: atom_id res chain seq x y z
N GLN A 1 -16.28 7.21 -13.54
CA GLN A 1 -17.13 6.28 -12.79
C GLN A 1 -16.88 6.42 -11.29
N THR A 2 -17.92 6.31 -10.46
CA THR A 2 -17.84 6.40 -9.00
C THR A 2 -18.13 5.04 -8.39
N TYR A 3 -17.35 4.66 -7.41
CA TYR A 3 -17.44 3.38 -6.71
C TYR A 3 -17.66 3.59 -5.20
N SER A 4 -18.39 2.69 -4.57
CA SER A 4 -18.49 2.62 -3.12
C SER A 4 -17.30 1.82 -2.58
N VAL A 5 -16.40 2.47 -1.87
CA VAL A 5 -15.20 1.84 -1.32
C VAL A 5 -15.24 1.88 0.20
N ALA A 6 -14.92 0.76 0.83
CA ALA A 6 -14.80 0.64 2.27
C ALA A 6 -13.39 0.20 2.66
N MET A 7 -12.95 0.60 3.85
CA MET A 7 -11.70 0.13 4.43
C MET A 7 -11.87 -0.17 5.92
N VAL A 8 -11.06 -1.09 6.42
CA VAL A 8 -11.09 -1.55 7.80
C VAL A 8 -9.77 -1.20 8.47
N GLN A 9 -9.86 -0.62 9.66
CA GLN A 9 -8.73 -0.35 10.56
C GLN A 9 -8.85 -1.27 11.78
N GLY A 10 -7.99 -2.30 11.83
CA GLY A 10 -8.09 -3.33 12.86
C GLY A 10 -7.62 -2.89 14.24
N ASN A 11 -6.69 -1.93 14.29
CA ASN A 11 -6.01 -1.49 15.51
C ASN A 11 -5.43 -2.67 16.32
N ILE A 12 -4.76 -3.59 15.64
CA ILE A 12 -4.07 -4.71 16.28
C ILE A 12 -2.76 -4.21 16.85
N PRO A 13 -2.52 -4.36 18.18
CA PRO A 13 -1.25 -3.97 18.80
C PRO A 13 -0.06 -4.68 18.16
N GLN A 14 1.07 -3.99 17.99
CA GLN A 14 2.29 -4.57 17.42
C GLN A 14 2.78 -5.79 18.22
N SER A 15 2.62 -5.76 19.56
CA SER A 15 3.00 -6.85 20.46
C SER A 15 2.20 -8.15 20.25
N LEU A 16 1.03 -8.08 19.61
CA LEU A 16 0.18 -9.25 19.32
C LEU A 16 0.42 -9.80 17.91
N ARG A 17 1.18 -9.11 17.09
CA ARG A 17 1.52 -9.62 15.76
C ARG A 17 2.48 -10.80 15.86
N TRP A 18 2.23 -11.80 15.01
CA TRP A 18 3.03 -13.03 14.96
C TRP A 18 2.95 -13.88 16.25
N VAL A 19 1.93 -13.65 17.08
CA VAL A 19 1.58 -14.51 18.21
C VAL A 19 0.50 -15.48 17.74
N PRO A 20 0.78 -16.79 17.58
CA PRO A 20 -0.14 -17.75 16.95
C PRO A 20 -1.52 -17.81 17.61
N GLU A 21 -1.58 -17.65 18.92
CA GLU A 21 -2.82 -17.65 19.71
C GLU A 21 -3.72 -16.45 19.39
N GLN A 22 -3.15 -15.38 18.79
CA GLN A 22 -3.86 -14.18 18.40
C GLN A 22 -4.31 -14.20 16.93
N ASP A 23 -3.92 -15.20 16.16
CA ASP A 23 -4.29 -15.30 14.73
C ASP A 23 -5.81 -15.36 14.56
N GLN A 24 -6.48 -16.29 15.25
CA GLN A 24 -7.92 -16.44 15.13
C GLN A 24 -8.69 -15.22 15.65
N PRO A 25 -8.39 -14.65 16.83
CA PRO A 25 -9.04 -13.42 17.29
C PRO A 25 -8.86 -12.24 16.31
N THR A 26 -7.69 -12.09 15.69
CA THR A 26 -7.43 -11.04 14.71
C THR A 26 -8.26 -11.27 13.44
N MET A 27 -8.29 -12.49 12.92
CA MET A 27 -9.06 -12.87 11.74
C MET A 27 -10.57 -12.66 11.97
N ASP A 28 -11.08 -13.02 13.12
CA ASP A 28 -12.47 -12.83 13.52
C ASP A 28 -12.80 -11.33 13.65
N LYS A 29 -11.88 -10.54 14.19
CA LYS A 29 -12.04 -9.08 14.32
C LYS A 29 -12.19 -8.41 12.95
N TYR A 30 -11.35 -8.78 11.98
CA TYR A 30 -11.46 -8.24 10.62
C TYR A 30 -12.79 -8.62 9.96
N LEU A 31 -13.26 -9.84 10.11
CA LEU A 31 -14.57 -10.26 9.60
C LEU A 31 -15.70 -9.50 10.29
N HIS A 32 -15.65 -9.34 11.61
CA HIS A 32 -16.65 -8.60 12.36
C HIS A 32 -16.74 -7.14 11.91
N LEU A 33 -15.60 -6.46 11.76
CA LEU A 33 -15.53 -5.07 11.27
C LEU A 33 -15.98 -4.94 9.81
N THR A 34 -15.91 -6.01 9.05
CA THR A 34 -16.31 -6.05 7.62
C THR A 34 -17.80 -6.31 7.45
N GLU A 35 -18.46 -6.88 8.44
CA GLU A 35 -19.88 -7.30 8.29
C GLU A 35 -20.83 -6.20 7.77
N PRO A 36 -20.75 -4.94 8.19
CA PRO A 36 -21.61 -3.87 7.65
C PRO A 36 -21.18 -3.35 6.27
N LEU A 37 -20.09 -3.88 5.67
CA LEU A 37 -19.45 -3.31 4.49
C LEU A 37 -19.70 -4.08 3.19
N TRP A 38 -20.34 -5.25 3.27
CA TRP A 38 -20.49 -6.16 2.12
C TRP A 38 -21.28 -5.60 0.94
N ASN A 39 -21.96 -4.48 1.11
CA ASN A 39 -22.64 -3.76 0.03
C ASN A 39 -21.73 -2.78 -0.75
N SER A 40 -20.44 -2.74 -0.44
CA SER A 40 -19.46 -1.91 -1.13
C SER A 40 -18.96 -2.58 -2.41
N ASP A 41 -18.52 -1.81 -3.40
CA ASP A 41 -17.88 -2.35 -4.60
C ASP A 41 -16.50 -2.95 -4.29
N LEU A 42 -15.78 -2.33 -3.34
CA LEU A 42 -14.45 -2.72 -2.91
C LEU A 42 -14.30 -2.55 -1.40
N ILE A 43 -13.72 -3.55 -0.75
CA ILE A 43 -13.30 -3.51 0.67
C ILE A 43 -11.79 -3.67 0.74
N ILE A 44 -11.15 -2.89 1.60
CA ILE A 44 -9.69 -2.88 1.76
C ILE A 44 -9.33 -3.18 3.21
N TRP A 45 -8.47 -4.20 3.40
CA TRP A 45 -7.80 -4.50 4.65
C TRP A 45 -6.34 -4.07 4.59
N PRO A 46 -5.72 -3.66 5.70
CA PRO A 46 -4.36 -3.13 5.74
C PRO A 46 -3.27 -4.13 5.36
N GLU A 47 -2.02 -3.64 5.42
CA GLU A 47 -0.81 -4.43 5.28
C GLU A 47 -0.77 -5.57 6.29
N ALA A 48 -0.51 -6.78 5.79
CA ALA A 48 -0.43 -8.01 6.60
C ALA A 48 -1.60 -8.16 7.59
N ALA A 49 -2.80 -7.82 7.17
CA ALA A 49 -4.01 -7.91 8.00
C ALA A 49 -4.35 -9.35 8.37
N VAL A 50 -4.12 -10.30 7.45
CA VAL A 50 -4.21 -11.73 7.74
C VAL A 50 -2.91 -12.17 8.43
N PRO A 51 -2.97 -12.60 9.71
CA PRO A 51 -1.77 -12.84 10.52
C PRO A 51 -1.10 -14.19 10.27
N LYS A 52 -1.66 -15.02 9.39
CA LYS A 52 -1.08 -16.30 8.98
C LYS A 52 -0.39 -16.16 7.63
N LEU A 53 0.64 -16.99 7.42
CA LEU A 53 1.24 -17.16 6.09
C LEU A 53 0.16 -17.65 5.10
N GLU A 54 0.16 -17.13 3.90
CA GLU A 54 -0.86 -17.43 2.88
C GLU A 54 -1.10 -18.92 2.67
N PRO A 55 -0.07 -19.80 2.58
CA PRO A 55 -0.29 -21.25 2.45
C PRO A 55 -1.07 -21.87 3.62
N LEU A 56 -0.92 -21.30 4.81
CA LEU A 56 -1.59 -21.79 6.04
C LEU A 56 -2.97 -21.17 6.25
N ALA A 57 -3.29 -20.09 5.52
CA ALA A 57 -4.53 -19.34 5.65
C ALA A 57 -5.60 -19.75 4.60
N GLN A 58 -5.35 -20.79 3.80
CA GLN A 58 -6.22 -21.16 2.68
C GLN A 58 -7.69 -21.39 3.05
N PRO A 59 -8.04 -22.09 4.14
CA PRO A 59 -9.44 -22.26 4.53
C PRO A 59 -10.14 -20.94 4.85
N TYR A 60 -9.44 -20.01 5.50
CA TYR A 60 -9.96 -18.69 5.82
C TYR A 60 -10.12 -17.84 4.55
N LEU A 61 -9.11 -17.79 3.70
CA LEU A 61 -9.13 -17.04 2.44
C LEU A 61 -10.22 -17.55 1.51
N ALA A 62 -10.43 -18.87 1.42
CA ALA A 62 -11.49 -19.45 0.62
C ALA A 62 -12.88 -18.98 1.07
N ARG A 63 -13.13 -18.94 2.38
CA ARG A 63 -14.41 -18.44 2.93
C ARG A 63 -14.64 -16.97 2.65
N VAL A 64 -13.61 -16.15 2.84
CA VAL A 64 -13.69 -14.70 2.56
C VAL A 64 -13.88 -14.44 1.07
N ASN A 65 -13.16 -15.18 0.23
CA ASN A 65 -13.27 -15.11 -1.24
C ASN A 65 -14.69 -15.43 -1.72
N GLU A 66 -15.26 -16.52 -1.24
CA GLU A 66 -16.63 -16.93 -1.57
C GLU A 66 -17.65 -15.90 -1.04
N ARG A 67 -17.49 -15.44 0.20
CA ARG A 67 -18.38 -14.44 0.78
C ARG A 67 -18.36 -13.14 -0.02
N ALA A 68 -17.17 -12.59 -0.33
CA ALA A 68 -17.04 -11.37 -1.11
C ALA A 68 -17.66 -11.52 -2.51
N PHE A 69 -17.44 -12.67 -3.16
CA PHE A 69 -18.04 -12.96 -4.46
C PHE A 69 -19.57 -12.98 -4.40
N ASN A 70 -20.16 -13.66 -3.42
CA ASN A 70 -21.61 -13.79 -3.26
C ASN A 70 -22.27 -12.43 -2.93
N GLU A 71 -21.56 -11.53 -2.28
CA GLU A 71 -22.00 -10.16 -2.01
C GLU A 71 -21.72 -9.17 -3.15
N ASN A 72 -21.25 -9.68 -4.31
CA ASN A 72 -20.88 -8.86 -5.48
C ASN A 72 -19.81 -7.80 -5.21
N THR A 73 -18.88 -8.08 -4.33
CA THR A 73 -17.76 -7.18 -3.96
C THR A 73 -16.41 -7.84 -4.22
N ALA A 74 -15.37 -7.03 -4.22
CA ALA A 74 -13.99 -7.46 -4.12
C ALA A 74 -13.41 -7.03 -2.78
N LEU A 75 -12.49 -7.84 -2.25
CA LEU A 75 -11.77 -7.53 -1.02
C LEU A 75 -10.27 -7.65 -1.28
N ILE A 76 -9.53 -6.58 -0.99
CA ILE A 76 -8.07 -6.58 -1.05
C ILE A 76 -7.53 -6.68 0.37
N THR A 77 -6.60 -7.62 0.59
CA THR A 77 -5.93 -7.77 1.89
C THR A 77 -4.42 -7.92 1.76
N GLY A 78 -3.72 -7.36 2.75
CA GLY A 78 -2.31 -7.68 2.96
C GLY A 78 -2.15 -9.05 3.60
N ILE A 79 -1.16 -9.80 3.14
CA ILE A 79 -0.79 -11.11 3.66
C ILE A 79 0.67 -11.42 3.31
N VAL A 80 1.34 -12.16 4.19
CA VAL A 80 2.68 -12.67 3.89
C VAL A 80 2.56 -14.01 3.19
N ASN A 81 3.12 -14.11 1.98
CA ASN A 81 3.30 -15.39 1.31
C ASN A 81 4.67 -15.99 1.66
N PHE A 82 4.75 -17.30 1.74
CA PHE A 82 5.99 -18.03 1.99
C PHE A 82 6.09 -19.25 1.09
N ASN A 83 7.22 -19.38 0.41
CA ASN A 83 7.53 -20.55 -0.39
C ASN A 83 8.49 -21.44 0.40
N TRP A 84 8.04 -22.66 0.75
CA TRP A 84 8.82 -23.64 1.52
C TRP A 84 9.99 -24.24 0.76
N GLU A 85 9.93 -24.25 -0.57
CA GLU A 85 11.00 -24.79 -1.41
C GLU A 85 12.17 -23.82 -1.52
N THR A 86 11.89 -22.54 -1.77
CA THR A 86 12.91 -21.49 -1.92
C THR A 86 13.24 -20.80 -0.60
N GLN A 87 12.46 -21.02 0.46
CA GLN A 87 12.59 -20.34 1.75
C GLN A 87 12.43 -18.82 1.67
N GLU A 88 11.66 -18.36 0.68
CA GLU A 88 11.42 -16.94 0.46
C GLU A 88 10.05 -16.52 0.99
N ALA A 89 10.00 -15.33 1.59
CA ALA A 89 8.77 -14.68 2.04
C ALA A 89 8.55 -13.39 1.24
N TRP A 90 7.30 -13.11 0.89
CA TRP A 90 6.89 -11.87 0.22
C TRP A 90 5.78 -11.18 1.01
N ASN A 91 5.90 -9.87 1.14
CA ASN A 91 4.83 -9.04 1.66
C ASN A 91 3.89 -8.67 0.50
N ASN A 92 2.69 -9.27 0.50
CA ASN A 92 1.79 -9.21 -0.63
C ASN A 92 0.48 -8.47 -0.32
N LEU A 93 -0.12 -7.93 -1.38
CA LEU A 93 -1.55 -7.68 -1.50
C LEU A 93 -2.16 -8.72 -2.44
N ILE A 94 -3.30 -9.25 -2.07
CA ILE A 94 -4.10 -10.20 -2.86
C ILE A 94 -5.54 -9.71 -2.99
N VAL A 95 -6.21 -10.11 -4.06
CA VAL A 95 -7.61 -9.79 -4.31
C VAL A 95 -8.47 -11.04 -4.12
N LEU A 96 -9.54 -10.89 -3.36
CA LEU A 96 -10.56 -11.90 -3.09
C LEU A 96 -11.90 -11.43 -3.66
N GLY A 97 -12.78 -12.36 -3.99
CA GLY A 97 -14.13 -12.06 -4.48
C GLY A 97 -14.18 -11.80 -5.98
N LYS A 98 -14.81 -10.72 -6.40
CA LYS A 98 -14.98 -10.39 -7.81
C LYS A 98 -13.77 -9.68 -8.41
N ARG A 99 -13.21 -10.25 -9.47
CA ARG A 99 -12.22 -9.57 -10.30
C ARG A 99 -12.89 -8.52 -11.20
N THR A 100 -13.94 -8.92 -11.89
CA THR A 100 -14.75 -8.03 -12.74
C THR A 100 -16.22 -8.09 -12.31
N PRO A 101 -17.03 -7.06 -12.63
CA PRO A 101 -18.46 -7.06 -12.30
C PRO A 101 -19.23 -8.26 -12.91
N THR A 102 -18.75 -8.75 -14.06
CA THR A 102 -19.37 -9.85 -14.80
C THR A 102 -18.77 -11.22 -14.45
N ALA A 103 -17.84 -11.29 -13.51
CA ALA A 103 -17.24 -12.56 -13.11
C ALA A 103 -18.27 -13.56 -12.62
N THR A 104 -18.17 -14.81 -13.09
CA THR A 104 -19.06 -15.91 -12.74
C THR A 104 -18.50 -16.82 -11.64
N LEU A 105 -17.23 -16.65 -11.30
CA LEU A 105 -16.52 -17.38 -10.27
C LEU A 105 -15.67 -16.41 -9.44
N PRO A 106 -15.44 -16.72 -8.16
CA PRO A 106 -14.49 -15.97 -7.33
C PRO A 106 -13.08 -16.07 -7.90
N ASP A 107 -12.32 -14.95 -7.83
CA ASP A 107 -11.02 -14.82 -8.50
C ASP A 107 -9.89 -15.56 -7.78
N TYR A 108 -9.90 -15.58 -6.46
CA TYR A 108 -8.74 -16.02 -5.69
C TYR A 108 -8.49 -17.54 -5.82
N GLN A 109 -7.25 -17.84 -6.17
CA GLN A 109 -6.62 -19.14 -6.00
C GLN A 109 -5.20 -18.92 -5.46
N TYR A 110 -4.66 -19.89 -4.74
CA TYR A 110 -3.27 -19.81 -4.31
C TYR A 110 -2.35 -19.64 -5.52
N PHE A 111 -1.41 -18.69 -5.47
CA PHE A 111 -0.54 -18.27 -6.59
C PHE A 111 -1.23 -17.65 -7.82
N HIS A 112 -2.49 -17.21 -7.73
CA HIS A 112 -3.08 -16.47 -8.84
C HIS A 112 -2.32 -15.15 -9.10
N ASN A 113 -2.44 -14.62 -10.32
CA ASN A 113 -1.68 -13.47 -10.80
C ASN A 113 -2.23 -12.10 -10.35
N ASN A 114 -3.42 -12.06 -9.76
CA ASN A 114 -4.04 -10.81 -9.28
C ASN A 114 -3.52 -10.46 -7.88
N ARG A 115 -2.22 -10.21 -7.82
CA ARG A 115 -1.47 -9.89 -6.59
C ARG A 115 -0.36 -8.90 -6.85
N PHE A 116 0.13 -8.30 -5.79
CA PHE A 116 1.27 -7.41 -5.80
C PHE A 116 2.23 -7.80 -4.68
N ALA A 117 3.52 -7.89 -4.99
CA ALA A 117 4.57 -8.16 -4.01
C ALA A 117 5.40 -6.89 -3.78
N LYS A 118 5.58 -6.51 -2.53
CA LYS A 118 6.35 -5.33 -2.14
C LYS A 118 7.76 -5.36 -2.72
N HIS A 119 8.15 -4.28 -3.39
CA HIS A 119 9.48 -4.12 -3.98
C HIS A 119 10.43 -3.35 -3.07
N HIS A 120 10.04 -2.15 -2.61
CA HIS A 120 10.84 -1.35 -1.68
C HIS A 120 10.64 -1.84 -0.25
N LEU A 121 11.56 -2.67 0.19
CA LEU A 121 11.56 -3.21 1.54
C LEU A 121 12.12 -2.19 2.53
N LEU A 122 11.57 -2.19 3.74
CA LEU A 122 12.04 -1.33 4.82
C LEU A 122 13.38 -1.84 5.36
N PRO A 123 14.45 -1.02 5.31
CA PRO A 123 15.73 -1.40 5.90
C PRO A 123 15.61 -1.72 7.39
N VAL A 124 16.29 -2.77 7.84
CA VAL A 124 16.28 -3.28 9.23
C VAL A 124 14.96 -3.90 9.67
N GLY A 125 13.82 -3.50 9.07
CA GLY A 125 12.51 -4.08 9.37
C GLY A 125 12.16 -5.30 8.51
N GLU A 126 12.49 -5.26 7.23
CA GLU A 126 12.13 -6.31 6.25
C GLU A 126 13.34 -6.91 5.55
N PHE A 127 14.49 -6.25 5.60
CA PHE A 127 15.77 -6.80 5.16
C PHE A 127 16.90 -6.15 5.95
N VAL A 128 18.03 -6.85 6.03
CA VAL A 128 19.24 -6.34 6.68
C VAL A 128 20.22 -5.89 5.60
N PRO A 129 20.50 -4.58 5.50
CA PRO A 129 21.56 -4.11 4.60
C PRO A 129 22.88 -4.75 4.98
N PHE A 130 23.65 -5.22 3.99
CA PHE A 130 24.94 -5.90 4.22
C PHE A 130 24.81 -7.10 5.17
N GLU A 131 23.77 -7.93 4.99
CA GLU A 131 23.39 -9.04 5.87
C GLU A 131 24.58 -9.92 6.25
N ASP A 132 25.43 -10.30 5.29
CA ASP A 132 26.59 -11.16 5.54
C ASP A 132 27.59 -10.54 6.53
N TRP A 133 27.66 -9.21 6.57
CA TRP A 133 28.54 -8.47 7.48
C TRP A 133 27.92 -8.24 8.84
N LEU A 134 26.61 -8.00 8.88
CA LEU A 134 25.87 -7.65 10.10
C LEU A 134 25.27 -8.88 10.82
N ARG A 135 25.19 -10.02 10.15
CA ARG A 135 24.64 -11.26 10.71
C ARG A 135 25.26 -11.66 12.06
N PRO A 136 26.59 -11.55 12.29
CA PRO A 136 27.17 -11.82 13.60
C PRO A 136 26.70 -10.86 14.71
N LEU A 137 26.21 -9.67 14.35
CA LEU A 137 25.73 -8.65 15.26
C LEU A 137 24.19 -8.70 15.45
N ALA A 138 23.51 -9.56 14.71
CA ALA A 138 22.04 -9.69 14.76
C ALA A 138 21.47 -9.83 16.17
N PRO A 139 22.06 -10.65 17.08
CA PRO A 139 21.56 -10.77 18.44
C PRO A 139 21.70 -9.49 19.29
N LEU A 140 22.60 -8.59 18.92
CA LEU A 140 22.83 -7.32 19.62
C LEU A 140 21.83 -6.22 19.24
N PHE A 141 21.27 -6.31 18.01
CA PHE A 141 20.44 -5.28 17.44
C PHE A 141 19.00 -5.71 17.16
N ASP A 142 18.60 -6.90 17.63
CA ASP A 142 17.28 -7.47 17.39
C ASP A 142 16.87 -7.48 15.90
N LEU A 143 17.84 -7.79 15.04
CA LEU A 143 17.66 -7.81 13.59
C LEU A 143 16.79 -8.99 13.17
N PRO A 144 15.95 -8.83 12.12
CA PRO A 144 15.14 -9.93 11.62
C PRO A 144 16.02 -11.11 11.18
N MET A 145 15.63 -12.32 11.56
CA MET A 145 16.37 -13.54 11.23
C MET A 145 16.29 -13.94 9.77
N SER A 146 15.31 -13.41 9.05
CA SER A 146 15.10 -13.65 7.62
C SER A 146 14.67 -12.37 6.92
N SER A 147 15.19 -12.17 5.70
CA SER A 147 14.80 -11.05 4.85
C SER A 147 13.63 -11.44 3.95
N PHE A 148 12.73 -10.49 3.70
CA PHE A 148 11.71 -10.62 2.67
C PHE A 148 12.34 -10.59 1.27
N ALA A 149 11.77 -11.35 0.36
CA ALA A 149 12.09 -11.25 -1.06
C ALA A 149 11.41 -10.01 -1.67
N ARG A 150 12.04 -9.43 -2.69
CA ARG A 150 11.52 -8.26 -3.39
C ARG A 150 10.63 -8.70 -4.54
N GLY A 151 9.45 -8.09 -4.65
CA GLY A 151 8.67 -8.13 -5.87
C GLY A 151 9.34 -7.38 -7.02
N ALA A 152 8.83 -7.52 -8.24
CA ALA A 152 9.31 -6.74 -9.37
C ALA A 152 9.06 -5.23 -9.16
N TYR A 153 9.92 -4.38 -9.70
CA TYR A 153 9.76 -2.93 -9.64
C TYR A 153 8.47 -2.47 -10.31
N GLN A 154 8.14 -3.09 -11.43
CA GLN A 154 6.95 -2.84 -12.21
C GLN A 154 6.10 -4.10 -12.25
N GLN A 155 4.86 -3.99 -11.84
CA GLN A 155 3.91 -5.10 -11.74
C GLN A 155 2.56 -4.70 -12.34
N ALA A 156 1.74 -5.68 -12.71
CA ALA A 156 0.36 -5.42 -13.10
C ALA A 156 -0.43 -4.78 -11.95
N ASN A 157 -1.37 -3.90 -12.29
CA ASN A 157 -2.31 -3.38 -11.30
C ASN A 157 -3.19 -4.50 -10.75
N LEU A 158 -3.65 -4.33 -9.52
CA LEU A 158 -4.71 -5.16 -8.97
C LEU A 158 -6.02 -4.84 -9.69
N GLU A 159 -6.78 -5.86 -10.00
CA GLU A 159 -8.11 -5.74 -10.58
C GLU A 159 -9.15 -6.25 -9.59
N ALA A 160 -9.98 -5.35 -9.09
CA ALA A 160 -10.93 -5.62 -8.03
C ALA A 160 -12.30 -5.07 -8.41
N ASN A 161 -13.24 -5.96 -8.73
CA ASN A 161 -14.59 -5.62 -9.22
C ASN A 161 -14.57 -4.65 -10.41
N GLY A 162 -13.59 -4.81 -11.31
CA GLY A 162 -13.37 -3.97 -12.47
C GLY A 162 -12.62 -2.66 -12.21
N ILE A 163 -12.19 -2.41 -10.97
CA ILE A 163 -11.36 -1.25 -10.60
C ILE A 163 -9.90 -1.65 -10.75
N HIS A 164 -9.12 -0.88 -11.47
CA HIS A 164 -7.67 -1.06 -11.62
C HIS A 164 -6.91 -0.20 -10.62
N LEU A 165 -6.19 -0.84 -9.71
CA LEU A 165 -5.51 -0.17 -8.61
C LEU A 165 -4.00 -0.37 -8.71
N ALA A 166 -3.26 0.75 -8.66
CA ALA A 166 -1.81 0.74 -8.53
C ALA A 166 -1.42 0.64 -7.05
N PRO A 167 -0.78 -0.45 -6.62
CA PRO A 167 -0.46 -0.63 -5.21
C PRO A 167 0.84 0.05 -4.79
N ALA A 168 0.88 0.46 -3.52
CA ALA A 168 2.10 0.83 -2.80
C ALA A 168 1.98 0.34 -1.35
N ILE A 169 2.82 -0.60 -0.95
CA ILE A 169 2.77 -1.16 0.40
C ILE A 169 3.67 -0.34 1.32
N CYS A 170 3.07 0.30 2.34
CA CYS A 170 3.74 1.03 3.41
C CYS A 170 4.73 2.08 2.87
N PHE A 171 6.01 1.88 3.11
CA PHE A 171 7.10 2.76 2.72
C PHE A 171 7.18 3.04 1.20
N GLU A 172 6.63 2.17 0.35
CA GLU A 172 6.66 2.34 -1.11
C GLU A 172 5.98 3.63 -1.59
N ILE A 173 4.99 4.15 -0.87
CA ILE A 173 4.31 5.39 -1.23
C ILE A 173 5.25 6.61 -1.23
N ALA A 174 6.40 6.50 -0.56
CA ALA A 174 7.43 7.54 -0.54
C ALA A 174 8.25 7.60 -1.84
N PHE A 175 8.12 6.63 -2.74
CA PHE A 175 8.90 6.54 -3.98
C PHE A 175 8.06 6.91 -5.20
N PRO A 176 7.98 8.19 -5.59
CA PRO A 176 7.12 8.64 -6.67
C PRO A 176 7.44 8.00 -8.02
N ARG A 177 8.71 7.70 -8.29
CA ARG A 177 9.13 7.05 -9.55
C ARG A 177 8.60 5.62 -9.66
N GLN A 178 8.59 4.86 -8.56
CA GLN A 178 8.01 3.52 -8.55
C GLN A 178 6.49 3.58 -8.69
N VAL A 179 5.82 4.47 -7.97
CA VAL A 179 4.37 4.67 -8.12
C VAL A 179 4.06 5.02 -9.58
N ALA A 180 4.79 5.96 -10.16
CA ALA A 180 4.64 6.33 -11.57
C ALA A 180 4.84 5.15 -12.53
N ALA A 181 5.81 4.29 -12.28
CA ALA A 181 6.09 3.11 -13.12
C ALA A 181 4.95 2.09 -13.10
N ASN A 182 4.12 2.07 -12.05
CA ASN A 182 2.97 1.19 -11.90
C ASN A 182 1.62 1.87 -12.25
N LEU A 183 1.64 3.08 -12.79
CA LEU A 183 0.46 3.76 -13.32
C LEU A 183 0.35 3.52 -14.82
N TYR A 184 -0.68 2.81 -15.22
CA TYR A 184 -1.00 2.50 -16.60
C TYR A 184 -2.15 3.37 -17.11
N ALA A 185 -2.43 3.31 -18.41
CA ALA A 185 -3.50 4.11 -19.03
C ALA A 185 -4.88 3.83 -18.42
N ASN A 186 -5.11 2.59 -17.98
CA ASN A 186 -6.34 2.14 -17.36
C ASN A 186 -6.31 2.13 -15.82
N THR A 187 -5.28 2.68 -15.19
CA THR A 187 -5.24 2.77 -13.72
C THR A 187 -6.29 3.77 -13.23
N ASP A 188 -7.19 3.33 -12.39
CA ASP A 188 -8.27 4.15 -11.83
C ASP A 188 -7.86 4.90 -10.57
N MET A 189 -7.14 4.22 -9.68
CA MET A 189 -6.82 4.70 -8.33
C MET A 189 -5.46 4.16 -7.87
N ILE A 190 -4.90 4.78 -6.84
CA ILE A 190 -3.75 4.27 -6.09
C ILE A 190 -4.27 3.68 -4.78
N ILE A 191 -3.80 2.49 -4.42
CA ILE A 191 -4.05 1.89 -3.12
C ILE A 191 -2.75 1.85 -2.33
N THR A 192 -2.77 2.37 -1.09
CA THR A 192 -1.65 2.23 -0.16
C THR A 192 -2.12 1.62 1.14
N VAL A 193 -1.43 0.60 1.58
CA VAL A 193 -1.70 -0.10 2.83
C VAL A 193 -0.50 -0.03 3.75
N SER A 194 -0.72 0.09 5.05
CA SER A 194 0.36 0.21 6.01
C SER A 194 -0.04 -0.37 7.36
N ASN A 195 0.96 -0.77 8.14
CA ASN A 195 0.73 -1.11 9.53
C ASN A 195 0.81 0.11 10.45
N ASP A 196 1.77 1.01 10.26
CA ASP A 196 2.06 2.23 11.04
C ASP A 196 2.27 2.04 12.57
N ALA A 197 2.08 0.81 13.11
CA ALA A 197 2.23 0.53 14.53
C ALA A 197 3.63 0.83 15.08
N TRP A 198 4.63 0.78 14.20
CA TRP A 198 6.03 1.08 14.52
C TRP A 198 6.26 2.54 14.95
N PHE A 199 5.45 3.45 14.45
CA PHE A 199 5.62 4.88 14.69
C PHE A 199 5.08 5.33 16.06
N GLY A 200 4.24 4.53 16.71
CA GLY A 200 3.61 4.89 17.96
C GLY A 200 2.91 6.27 17.88
N ARG A 201 3.11 7.09 18.88
CA ARG A 201 2.55 8.47 18.95
C ARG A 201 3.44 9.55 18.33
N SER A 202 4.39 9.16 17.46
CA SER A 202 5.25 10.12 16.76
C SER A 202 4.50 10.84 15.63
N HIS A 203 5.18 11.77 14.96
CA HIS A 203 4.66 12.42 13.75
C HIS A 203 4.66 11.52 12.50
N GLY A 204 5.24 10.32 12.58
CA GLY A 204 5.38 9.40 11.45
C GLY A 204 4.08 9.13 10.69
N PRO A 205 2.99 8.72 11.35
CA PRO A 205 1.71 8.47 10.67
C PRO A 205 1.14 9.69 9.94
N ALA A 206 1.27 10.88 10.52
CA ALA A 206 0.83 12.12 9.88
C ALA A 206 1.67 12.46 8.64
N GLN A 207 2.99 12.31 8.74
CA GLN A 207 3.90 12.50 7.58
C GLN A 207 3.63 11.47 6.49
N HIS A 208 3.38 10.22 6.86
CA HIS A 208 3.04 9.16 5.91
C HIS A 208 1.74 9.45 5.16
N LEU A 209 0.72 10.00 5.86
CA LEU A 209 -0.51 10.49 5.23
C LEU A 209 -0.24 11.63 4.25
N GLU A 210 0.57 12.62 4.63
CA GLU A 210 0.90 13.75 3.75
C GLU A 210 1.66 13.29 2.49
N ILE A 211 2.53 12.31 2.59
CA ILE A 211 3.19 11.69 1.42
C ILE A 211 2.14 11.06 0.50
N ALA A 212 1.16 10.35 1.04
CA ALA A 212 0.07 9.77 0.25
C ALA A 212 -0.77 10.85 -0.46
N ARG A 213 -1.03 11.98 0.21
CA ARG A 213 -1.72 13.14 -0.39
C ARG A 213 -0.93 13.73 -1.57
N MET A 214 0.39 13.85 -1.42
CA MET A 214 1.24 14.30 -2.51
C MET A 214 1.18 13.37 -3.72
N ARG A 215 1.12 12.05 -3.51
CA ARG A 215 0.95 11.09 -4.63
C ARG A 215 -0.36 11.30 -5.38
N ALA A 216 -1.46 11.56 -4.66
CA ALA A 216 -2.74 11.87 -5.30
C ALA A 216 -2.63 13.10 -6.19
N LEU A 217 -2.03 14.17 -5.69
CA LEU A 217 -1.87 15.43 -6.42
C LEU A 217 -0.92 15.28 -7.62
N GLU A 218 0.22 14.65 -7.45
CA GLU A 218 1.22 14.45 -8.50
C GLU A 218 0.68 13.65 -9.68
N PHE A 219 -0.13 12.64 -9.41
CA PHE A 219 -0.60 11.72 -10.44
C PHE A 219 -2.05 11.92 -10.85
N GLY A 220 -2.78 12.83 -10.20
CA GLY A 220 -4.18 13.09 -10.49
C GLY A 220 -5.06 11.85 -10.30
N ARG A 221 -4.73 11.01 -9.30
CA ARG A 221 -5.46 9.78 -8.98
C ARG A 221 -5.90 9.81 -7.52
N PRO A 222 -7.14 9.36 -7.21
CA PRO A 222 -7.53 9.12 -5.83
C PRO A 222 -6.58 8.14 -5.17
N VAL A 223 -6.32 8.36 -3.88
CA VAL A 223 -5.52 7.44 -3.06
C VAL A 223 -6.39 6.86 -1.95
N LEU A 224 -6.46 5.54 -1.91
CA LEU A 224 -7.14 4.75 -0.90
C LEU A 224 -6.10 4.30 0.11
N ARG A 225 -6.10 4.88 1.31
CA ARG A 225 -5.10 4.59 2.34
C ARG A 225 -5.72 3.82 3.49
N ALA A 226 -5.41 2.53 3.61
CA ALA A 226 -5.84 1.67 4.70
C ALA A 226 -4.68 1.32 5.62
N THR A 227 -4.83 1.59 6.91
CA THR A 227 -3.80 1.33 7.93
C THR A 227 -4.34 0.45 9.05
N ASN A 228 -3.45 -0.26 9.75
CA ASN A 228 -3.82 -1.03 10.93
C ASN A 228 -4.22 -0.10 12.09
N ASN A 229 -3.39 0.88 12.44
CA ASN A 229 -3.62 1.79 13.57
C ASN A 229 -3.13 3.23 13.32
N GLY A 230 -2.70 3.53 12.11
CA GLY A 230 -2.35 4.87 11.68
C GLY A 230 -3.59 5.67 11.30
N ILE A 231 -3.49 6.48 10.25
CA ILE A 231 -4.60 7.30 9.76
C ILE A 231 -5.07 6.72 8.44
N SER A 232 -6.15 5.95 8.46
CA SER A 232 -6.83 5.50 7.25
C SER A 232 -7.65 6.66 6.66
N ALA A 233 -7.57 6.84 5.35
CA ALA A 233 -8.19 7.98 4.69
C ALA A 233 -8.52 7.70 3.22
N PHE A 234 -9.56 8.35 2.73
CA PHE A 234 -9.82 8.55 1.31
C PHE A 234 -9.29 9.92 0.91
N ILE A 235 -8.52 9.94 -0.17
CA ILE A 235 -7.89 11.16 -0.70
C ILE A 235 -8.31 11.28 -2.17
N ASP A 236 -8.88 12.42 -2.53
CA ASP A 236 -9.28 12.66 -3.90
C ASP A 236 -8.08 12.96 -4.82
N ALA A 237 -8.33 13.02 -6.13
CA ALA A 237 -7.28 13.28 -7.12
C ALA A 237 -6.63 14.68 -7.01
N LYS A 238 -7.15 15.55 -6.15
CA LYS A 238 -6.59 16.88 -5.85
C LYS A 238 -5.82 16.90 -4.53
N GLY A 239 -5.61 15.73 -3.91
CA GLY A 239 -4.91 15.60 -2.64
C GLY A 239 -5.73 16.02 -1.42
N GLN A 240 -7.05 16.17 -1.54
CA GLN A 240 -7.92 16.51 -0.42
C GLN A 240 -8.41 15.25 0.29
N ILE A 241 -8.35 15.26 1.62
CA ILE A 241 -8.90 14.17 2.43
C ILE A 241 -10.41 14.34 2.45
N THR A 242 -11.15 13.37 1.88
CA THR A 242 -12.60 13.37 1.82
C THR A 242 -13.23 12.68 3.02
N ALA A 243 -12.55 11.69 3.59
CA ALA A 243 -12.93 11.00 4.82
C ALA A 243 -11.72 10.35 5.47
N ARG A 244 -11.72 10.20 6.80
CA ARG A 244 -10.63 9.55 7.53
C ARG A 244 -11.12 8.92 8.83
N LEU A 245 -10.38 7.92 9.32
CA LEU A 245 -10.51 7.38 10.66
C LEU A 245 -9.45 7.99 11.60
N PRO A 246 -9.77 8.16 12.87
CA PRO A 246 -8.79 8.56 13.87
C PRO A 246 -7.76 7.47 14.09
N GLN A 247 -6.56 7.88 14.48
CA GLN A 247 -5.46 6.99 14.83
C GLN A 247 -5.75 6.22 16.12
N PHE A 248 -5.26 4.99 16.22
CA PHE A 248 -5.39 4.10 17.39
C PHE A 248 -6.81 3.66 17.72
N GLU A 249 -7.72 3.72 16.78
CA GLU A 249 -9.08 3.24 16.92
C GLU A 249 -9.36 2.11 15.93
N ALA A 250 -10.08 1.09 16.39
CA ALA A 250 -10.63 0.08 15.49
C ALA A 250 -11.91 0.59 14.85
N GLY A 251 -12.09 0.36 13.57
CA GLY A 251 -13.30 0.80 12.88
C GLY A 251 -13.25 0.55 11.39
N SER A 252 -14.28 1.03 10.72
CA SER A 252 -14.43 0.99 9.28
C SER A 252 -14.84 2.34 8.72
N LEU A 253 -14.53 2.59 7.46
CA LEU A 253 -14.83 3.83 6.77
C LEU A 253 -15.32 3.50 5.36
N THR A 254 -16.44 4.09 4.95
CA THR A 254 -16.97 3.95 3.59
C THR A 254 -17.13 5.31 2.96
N ALA A 255 -16.74 5.46 1.71
CA ALA A 255 -16.94 6.68 0.95
C ALA A 255 -17.11 6.38 -0.55
N PRO A 256 -17.83 7.24 -1.29
CA PRO A 256 -17.81 7.22 -2.73
C PRO A 256 -16.45 7.74 -3.23
N VAL A 257 -15.85 7.03 -4.17
CA VAL A 257 -14.58 7.41 -4.80
C VAL A 257 -14.77 7.45 -6.31
N THR A 258 -14.44 8.58 -6.91
CA THR A 258 -14.54 8.75 -8.37
C THR A 258 -13.21 8.49 -9.02
N ALA A 259 -13.16 7.48 -9.89
CA ALA A 259 -12.01 7.20 -10.74
C ALA A 259 -11.70 8.39 -11.67
N THR A 260 -10.43 8.64 -11.92
CA THR A 260 -9.96 9.70 -12.79
C THR A 260 -9.11 9.14 -13.93
N GLU A 261 -9.08 9.85 -15.03
CA GLU A 261 -8.33 9.49 -16.24
C GLU A 261 -7.33 10.58 -16.61
N GLY A 262 -6.48 10.30 -17.58
CA GLY A 262 -5.49 11.24 -18.11
C GLY A 262 -4.15 11.18 -17.40
N LEU A 263 -3.24 12.03 -17.81
CA LEU A 263 -1.88 12.11 -17.29
C LEU A 263 -1.58 13.55 -16.83
N THR A 264 -1.09 13.69 -15.62
CA THR A 264 -0.61 14.99 -15.13
C THR A 264 0.72 15.36 -15.78
N PRO A 265 1.08 16.65 -15.81
CA PRO A 265 2.40 17.08 -16.26
C PRO A 265 3.54 16.40 -15.50
N TYR A 266 3.36 16.22 -14.17
CA TYR A 266 4.35 15.52 -13.35
C TYR A 266 4.51 14.04 -13.75
N ARG A 267 3.40 13.34 -14.04
CA ARG A 267 3.46 11.95 -14.54
C ARG A 267 4.24 11.85 -15.86
N GLN A 268 4.15 12.86 -16.73
CA GLN A 268 4.81 12.89 -18.03
C GLN A 268 6.29 13.28 -17.93
N LEU A 269 6.60 14.31 -17.16
CA LEU A 269 7.91 14.97 -17.15
C LEU A 269 8.73 14.62 -15.90
N GLY A 270 8.10 14.12 -14.84
CA GLY A 270 8.77 13.84 -13.57
C GLY A 270 9.46 15.08 -13.00
N ASP A 271 10.66 14.90 -12.50
CA ASP A 271 11.48 15.93 -11.88
C ASP A 271 12.27 16.78 -12.90
N LEU A 272 12.18 16.47 -14.20
CA LEU A 272 12.98 17.13 -15.26
C LEU A 272 12.81 18.66 -15.28
N PRO A 273 11.60 19.23 -15.23
CA PRO A 273 11.43 20.69 -15.23
C PRO A 273 12.10 21.36 -14.05
N MET A 274 12.02 20.76 -12.86
CA MET A 274 12.67 21.27 -11.66
C MET A 274 14.20 21.19 -11.76
N GLY A 275 14.71 20.08 -12.31
CA GLY A 275 16.15 19.91 -12.56
C GLY A 275 16.69 20.97 -13.53
N ILE A 276 15.96 21.27 -14.61
CA ILE A 276 16.32 22.35 -15.55
C ILE A 276 16.31 23.70 -14.84
N LEU A 277 15.25 24.02 -14.10
CA LEU A 277 15.13 25.29 -13.37
C LEU A 277 16.28 25.48 -12.38
N LEU A 278 16.59 24.48 -11.58
CA LEU A 278 17.69 24.54 -10.60
C LEU A 278 19.05 24.73 -11.28
N THR A 279 19.27 24.06 -12.42
CA THR A 279 20.49 24.21 -13.21
C THR A 279 20.64 25.62 -13.76
N LEU A 280 19.57 26.19 -14.31
CA LEU A 280 19.56 27.57 -14.80
C LEU A 280 19.84 28.59 -13.68
N LEU A 281 19.19 28.42 -12.52
CA LEU A 281 19.44 29.26 -11.35
C LEU A 281 20.89 29.18 -10.87
N LEU A 282 21.48 28.01 -10.89
CA LEU A 282 22.88 27.81 -10.53
C LEU A 282 23.81 28.53 -11.52
N ILE A 283 23.58 28.41 -12.82
CA ILE A 283 24.36 29.10 -13.86
C ILE A 283 24.27 30.62 -13.66
N VAL A 284 23.08 31.17 -13.45
CA VAL A 284 22.86 32.59 -13.22
C VAL A 284 23.63 33.08 -11.95
N SER A 285 23.59 32.27 -10.87
CA SER A 285 24.29 32.57 -9.64
C SER A 285 25.80 32.64 -9.84
N ILE A 286 26.37 31.67 -10.58
CA ILE A 286 27.83 31.63 -10.87
C ILE A 286 28.25 32.81 -11.75
N THR A 287 27.51 33.12 -12.80
CA THR A 287 27.82 34.22 -13.71
C THR A 287 27.68 35.57 -13.05
N SER A 288 26.66 35.75 -12.23
CA SER A 288 26.47 36.99 -11.44
C SER A 288 27.61 37.25 -10.45
N LYS A 289 28.12 36.20 -9.76
CA LYS A 289 29.30 36.33 -8.89
C LYS A 289 30.56 36.69 -9.64
N LYS A 290 30.76 36.14 -10.83
CA LYS A 290 31.90 36.45 -11.71
C LYS A 290 31.87 37.92 -12.17
N HIS A 291 30.69 38.43 -12.49
CA HIS A 291 30.50 39.81 -12.90
C HIS A 291 30.82 40.82 -11.76
N ARG A 292 30.36 40.54 -10.53
CA ARG A 292 30.67 41.40 -9.36
C ARG A 292 32.15 41.44 -9.01
N ARG A 293 32.93 40.37 -9.26
CA ARG A 293 34.36 40.32 -9.02
C ARG A 293 35.21 41.05 -10.11
N LEU A 294 34.61 41.34 -11.28
CA LEU A 294 35.28 42.05 -12.36
C LEU A 294 35.10 43.60 -12.25
N PHE A 295 34.21 44.06 -11.39
CA PHE A 295 33.90 45.46 -11.15
C PHE A 295 34.17 45.92 -9.70
N SER A 296 34.75 45.09 -8.88
CA SER A 296 35.34 45.43 -7.55
C SER A 296 36.86 45.40 -7.62
#